data_cfaf80534e22e2926959cb253f876657
#
_entry.id   cfaf80534e22e2926959cb253f876657
#
_cell.length_a   1.000
_cell.length_b   1.000
_cell.length_c   1.000
_cell.angle_alpha   90.00
_cell.angle_beta   90.00
_cell.angle_gamma   90.00
#
_symmetry.space_group_name_H-M   'P 1'
#
loop_
_entity.id
_entity.type
_entity.pdbx_description
1 polymer ?
#
loop_
_entity_poly.entity_id
_entity_poly.type
_entity_poly.pdbx_seq_one_letter_code
_entity_poly.pdbx_strand_id
1 'polypeptide(L)'
;MVEIKILVVEDDAFTRTTLCNALRLHRLTVVGEAPSAAIAMGMVNKLLPNVALIDLDLGKGPSGIDLAHAIRSVKPNTGIVFLTSFDDPRFHRPNLPPLPQGAEYLVKHSVSDIEQITKAIIRALQAGDTLQTKPRIKSSSLGIQFSELSDIQVETIRLVSLGMTNAEIAKTRFIAEKSVEQTINRVAKILNLANDSSQNQRVQIARTFFRLSDSHPHE
;
A
#
# COMPACT_ATOMS: atom_id res chain seq x y z
N MET A 1 12.67 4.59 -29.52
CA MET A 1 12.28 4.19 -28.15
C MET A 1 10.77 4.09 -28.11
N VAL A 2 10.21 3.01 -27.57
CA VAL A 2 8.75 2.92 -27.39
C VAL A 2 8.36 3.91 -26.30
N GLU A 3 7.38 4.78 -26.60
CA GLU A 3 6.85 5.75 -25.66
C GLU A 3 6.10 5.01 -24.53
N ILE A 4 6.55 5.17 -23.28
CA ILE A 4 5.89 4.55 -22.13
C ILE A 4 4.71 5.43 -21.68
N LYS A 5 3.49 4.95 -21.89
CA LYS A 5 2.25 5.62 -21.51
C LYS A 5 1.87 5.25 -20.07
N ILE A 6 1.82 6.26 -19.20
CA ILE A 6 1.54 6.07 -17.76
C ILE A 6 0.16 6.64 -17.43
N LEU A 7 -0.65 5.85 -16.75
CA LEU A 7 -1.85 6.29 -16.05
C LEU A 7 -1.52 6.48 -14.57
N VAL A 8 -1.75 7.66 -14.03
CA VAL A 8 -1.56 7.97 -12.60
C VAL A 8 -2.92 7.97 -11.91
N VAL A 9 -3.03 7.23 -10.80
CA VAL A 9 -4.25 7.11 -10.00
C VAL A 9 -3.93 7.43 -8.55
N GLU A 10 -4.42 8.57 -8.07
CA GLU A 10 -4.15 9.15 -6.76
C GLU A 10 -5.34 10.04 -6.38
N ASP A 11 -5.93 9.86 -5.22
CA ASP A 11 -7.11 10.64 -4.81
C ASP A 11 -6.75 12.05 -4.33
N ASP A 12 -5.60 12.22 -3.64
CA ASP A 12 -5.12 13.54 -3.26
C ASP A 12 -4.68 14.37 -4.47
N ALA A 13 -5.34 15.49 -4.69
CA ALA A 13 -5.13 16.34 -5.84
C ALA A 13 -3.73 16.96 -5.90
N PHE A 14 -3.15 17.31 -4.73
CA PHE A 14 -1.82 17.91 -4.67
C PHE A 14 -0.74 16.88 -5.01
N THR A 15 -0.83 15.71 -4.38
CA THR A 15 0.07 14.57 -4.64
C THR A 15 0.01 14.14 -6.09
N ARG A 16 -1.20 13.98 -6.65
CA ARG A 16 -1.41 13.62 -8.06
C ARG A 16 -0.75 14.60 -9.00
N THR A 17 -1.01 15.90 -8.82
CA THR A 17 -0.46 16.96 -9.69
C THR A 17 1.06 17.01 -9.59
N THR A 18 1.61 16.95 -8.38
CA THR A 18 3.05 16.98 -8.13
C THR A 18 3.75 15.80 -8.79
N LEU A 19 3.20 14.60 -8.60
CA LEU A 19 3.72 13.36 -9.19
C LEU A 19 3.69 13.39 -10.71
N CYS A 20 2.58 13.81 -11.31
CA CYS A 20 2.45 13.92 -12.76
C CYS A 20 3.45 14.93 -13.35
N ASN A 21 3.63 16.08 -12.71
CA ASN A 21 4.62 17.07 -13.14
C ASN A 21 6.04 16.54 -13.03
N ALA A 22 6.39 15.86 -11.93
CA ALA A 22 7.70 15.24 -11.77
C ALA A 22 7.97 14.18 -12.86
N LEU A 23 7.01 13.32 -13.18
CA LEU A 23 7.13 12.33 -14.24
C LEU A 23 7.36 13.00 -15.62
N ARG A 24 6.61 14.04 -15.93
CA ARG A 24 6.75 14.80 -17.20
C ARG A 24 8.12 15.49 -17.32
N LEU A 25 8.62 16.07 -16.23
CA LEU A 25 9.98 16.67 -16.20
C LEU A 25 11.06 15.62 -16.50
N HIS A 26 10.85 14.37 -16.14
CA HIS A 26 11.73 13.24 -16.45
C HIS A 26 11.40 12.57 -17.79
N ARG A 27 10.68 13.25 -18.69
CA ARG A 27 10.35 12.82 -20.06
C ARG A 27 9.52 11.52 -20.11
N LEU A 28 8.73 11.26 -19.07
CA LEU A 28 7.76 10.18 -19.04
C LEU A 28 6.39 10.70 -19.51
N THR A 29 5.69 9.92 -20.33
CA THR A 29 4.42 10.32 -20.90
C THR A 29 3.25 9.94 -19.98
N VAL A 30 2.72 10.90 -19.23
CA VAL A 30 1.49 10.74 -18.45
C VAL A 30 0.30 10.96 -19.40
N VAL A 31 -0.39 9.87 -19.74
CA VAL A 31 -1.54 9.89 -20.66
C VAL A 31 -2.87 10.12 -19.94
N GLY A 32 -2.95 9.91 -18.63
CA GLY A 32 -4.16 10.11 -17.84
C GLY A 32 -3.86 10.31 -16.37
N GLU A 33 -4.74 11.08 -15.72
CA GLU A 33 -4.73 11.36 -14.29
C GLU A 33 -6.12 11.07 -13.73
N ALA A 34 -6.24 10.17 -12.77
CA ALA A 34 -7.52 9.77 -12.22
C ALA A 34 -7.54 9.93 -10.69
N PRO A 35 -8.57 10.56 -10.12
CA PRO A 35 -8.72 10.70 -8.67
C PRO A 35 -9.40 9.50 -8.01
N SER A 36 -9.80 8.48 -8.77
CA SER A 36 -10.49 7.31 -8.22
C SER A 36 -10.39 6.10 -9.15
N ALA A 37 -10.63 4.92 -8.60
CA ALA A 37 -10.67 3.66 -9.35
C ALA A 37 -11.69 3.70 -10.51
N ALA A 38 -12.88 4.26 -10.29
CA ALA A 38 -13.94 4.32 -11.30
C ALA A 38 -13.52 5.17 -12.51
N ILE A 39 -12.92 6.34 -12.26
CA ILE A 39 -12.43 7.24 -13.32
C ILE A 39 -11.26 6.58 -14.06
N ALA A 40 -10.33 5.95 -13.34
CA ALA A 40 -9.21 5.23 -13.92
C ALA A 40 -9.67 4.13 -14.90
N MET A 41 -10.63 3.30 -14.51
CA MET A 41 -11.19 2.26 -15.38
C MET A 41 -11.81 2.82 -16.65
N GLY A 42 -12.50 3.97 -16.59
CA GLY A 42 -13.04 4.65 -17.77
C GLY A 42 -11.94 5.13 -18.74
N MET A 43 -10.73 5.38 -18.25
CA MET A 43 -9.60 5.83 -19.05
C MET A 43 -8.79 4.68 -19.67
N VAL A 44 -8.72 3.52 -19.02
CA VAL A 44 -7.85 2.39 -19.43
C VAL A 44 -8.10 1.98 -20.87
N ASN A 45 -9.36 1.81 -21.26
CA ASN A 45 -9.73 1.37 -22.63
C ASN A 45 -9.46 2.44 -23.71
N LYS A 46 -9.51 3.71 -23.32
CA LYS A 46 -9.32 4.84 -24.24
C LYS A 46 -7.84 5.19 -24.43
N LEU A 47 -7.10 5.22 -23.34
CA LEU A 47 -5.73 5.71 -23.31
C LEU A 47 -4.68 4.60 -23.50
N LEU A 48 -5.09 3.34 -23.29
CA LEU A 48 -4.25 2.17 -23.46
C LEU A 48 -2.88 2.31 -22.75
N PRO A 49 -2.84 2.56 -21.43
CA PRO A 49 -1.58 2.75 -20.71
C PRO A 49 -0.73 1.47 -20.74
N ASN A 50 0.60 1.66 -20.80
CA ASN A 50 1.55 0.56 -20.63
C ASN A 50 1.77 0.24 -19.15
N VAL A 51 1.71 1.28 -18.29
CA VAL A 51 1.89 1.17 -16.85
C VAL A 51 0.82 1.99 -16.14
N ALA A 52 0.29 1.45 -15.06
CA ALA A 52 -0.54 2.19 -14.10
C ALA A 52 0.25 2.39 -12.80
N LEU A 53 0.41 3.65 -12.40
CA LEU A 53 0.97 4.08 -11.11
C LEU A 53 -0.20 4.40 -10.20
N ILE A 54 -0.38 3.62 -9.13
CA ILE A 54 -1.64 3.57 -8.38
C ILE A 54 -1.36 3.74 -6.89
N ASP A 55 -2.07 4.67 -6.22
CA ASP A 55 -2.14 4.64 -4.76
C ASP A 55 -3.03 3.49 -4.28
N LEU A 56 -2.69 2.95 -3.14
CA LEU A 56 -3.47 1.89 -2.50
C LEU A 56 -4.78 2.41 -1.94
N ASP A 57 -4.76 3.60 -1.32
CA ASP A 57 -5.93 4.28 -0.81
C ASP A 57 -6.48 5.28 -1.86
N LEU A 58 -7.63 4.98 -2.39
CA LEU A 58 -8.34 5.81 -3.35
C LEU A 58 -9.65 6.36 -2.75
N GLY A 59 -9.69 6.46 -1.42
CA GLY A 59 -10.85 6.93 -0.68
C GLY A 59 -12.00 5.93 -0.66
N LYS A 60 -13.24 6.42 -0.87
CA LYS A 60 -14.44 5.57 -0.87
C LYS A 60 -14.52 4.74 -2.15
N GLY A 61 -14.61 3.41 -2.00
CA GLY A 61 -14.79 2.48 -3.12
C GLY A 61 -13.73 1.37 -3.18
N PRO A 62 -13.45 0.84 -4.38
CA PRO A 62 -12.42 -0.17 -4.58
C PRO A 62 -11.03 0.36 -4.22
N SER A 63 -10.20 -0.49 -3.61
CA SER A 63 -8.80 -0.18 -3.32
C SER A 63 -7.95 -0.11 -4.60
N GLY A 64 -6.73 0.43 -4.49
CA GLY A 64 -5.77 0.37 -5.60
C GLY A 64 -5.43 -1.06 -6.04
N ILE A 65 -5.50 -2.05 -5.12
CA ILE A 65 -5.29 -3.46 -5.47
C ILE A 65 -6.47 -4.00 -6.30
N ASP A 66 -7.71 -3.69 -5.90
CA ASP A 66 -8.89 -4.08 -6.67
C ASP A 66 -8.85 -3.48 -8.08
N LEU A 67 -8.47 -2.19 -8.18
CA LEU A 67 -8.26 -1.51 -9.46
C LEU A 67 -7.18 -2.19 -10.30
N ALA A 68 -6.05 -2.56 -9.73
CA ALA A 68 -4.97 -3.21 -10.44
C ALA A 68 -5.38 -4.56 -11.03
N HIS A 69 -6.16 -5.36 -10.28
CA HIS A 69 -6.76 -6.59 -10.79
C HIS A 69 -7.78 -6.32 -11.91
N ALA A 70 -8.62 -5.30 -11.75
CA ALA A 70 -9.58 -4.91 -12.79
C ALA A 70 -8.88 -4.43 -14.08
N ILE A 71 -7.81 -3.65 -13.97
CA ILE A 71 -6.99 -3.23 -15.12
C ILE A 71 -6.42 -4.47 -15.83
N ARG A 72 -5.84 -5.41 -15.09
CA ARG A 72 -5.23 -6.61 -15.68
C ARG A 72 -6.25 -7.61 -16.25
N SER A 73 -7.47 -7.62 -15.76
CA SER A 73 -8.53 -8.42 -16.39
C SER A 73 -8.90 -7.94 -17.80
N VAL A 74 -8.75 -6.63 -18.06
CA VAL A 74 -9.00 -5.99 -19.36
C VAL A 74 -7.73 -5.90 -20.22
N LYS A 75 -6.59 -5.57 -19.59
CA LYS A 75 -5.26 -5.46 -20.22
C LYS A 75 -4.22 -6.23 -19.42
N PRO A 76 -4.05 -7.52 -19.67
CA PRO A 76 -3.18 -8.40 -18.85
C PRO A 76 -1.73 -7.92 -18.75
N ASN A 77 -1.19 -7.32 -19.81
CA ASN A 77 0.22 -6.90 -19.87
C ASN A 77 0.48 -5.49 -19.29
N THR A 78 -0.53 -4.82 -18.71
CA THR A 78 -0.29 -3.52 -18.07
C THR A 78 0.62 -3.70 -16.85
N GLY A 79 1.76 -3.01 -16.82
CA GLY A 79 2.62 -2.93 -15.65
C GLY A 79 1.91 -2.23 -14.49
N ILE A 80 2.06 -2.74 -13.28
CA ILE A 80 1.46 -2.15 -12.08
C ILE A 80 2.57 -1.69 -11.14
N VAL A 81 2.51 -0.42 -10.75
CA VAL A 81 3.35 0.17 -9.71
C VAL A 81 2.43 0.76 -8.65
N PHE A 82 2.52 0.24 -7.43
CA PHE A 82 1.89 0.89 -6.28
C PHE A 82 2.84 1.94 -5.71
N LEU A 83 2.31 3.13 -5.45
CA LEU A 83 3.00 4.20 -4.73
C LEU A 83 2.07 4.67 -3.62
N THR A 84 2.35 4.27 -2.38
CA THR A 84 1.42 4.38 -1.27
C THR A 84 2.11 4.75 0.03
N SER A 85 1.36 5.29 0.99
CA SER A 85 1.85 5.60 2.33
C SER A 85 2.00 4.37 3.24
N PHE A 86 1.37 3.24 2.89
CA PHE A 86 1.39 2.04 3.72
C PHE A 86 2.63 1.18 3.48
N ASP A 87 3.35 0.84 4.54
CA ASP A 87 4.51 -0.07 4.47
C ASP A 87 4.12 -1.51 4.11
N ASP A 88 2.92 -1.93 4.49
CA ASP A 88 2.33 -3.22 4.14
C ASP A 88 0.87 -3.02 3.72
N PRO A 89 0.43 -3.59 2.57
CA PRO A 89 -0.95 -3.45 2.10
C PRO A 89 -2.01 -3.85 3.13
N ARG A 90 -1.69 -4.79 4.02
CA ARG A 90 -2.59 -5.29 5.07
C ARG A 90 -2.94 -4.22 6.12
N PHE A 91 -2.14 -3.15 6.24
CA PHE A 91 -2.48 -2.02 7.12
C PHE A 91 -3.58 -1.13 6.58
N HIS A 92 -3.77 -1.10 5.25
CA HIS A 92 -4.84 -0.30 4.65
C HIS A 92 -6.23 -0.90 4.96
N ARG A 93 -6.46 -2.16 4.57
CA ARG A 93 -7.74 -2.87 4.80
C ARG A 93 -7.50 -4.36 5.10
N PRO A 94 -8.33 -4.99 5.94
CA PRO A 94 -8.32 -6.43 6.09
C PRO A 94 -8.82 -7.12 4.82
N ASN A 95 -8.35 -8.34 4.58
CA ASN A 95 -8.79 -9.21 3.48
C ASN A 95 -8.62 -8.62 2.07
N LEU A 96 -7.62 -7.77 1.86
CA LEU A 96 -7.25 -7.35 0.50
C LEU A 96 -6.81 -8.58 -0.33
N PRO A 97 -7.13 -8.59 -1.62
CA PRO A 97 -6.56 -9.59 -2.52
C PRO A 97 -5.03 -9.47 -2.54
N PRO A 98 -4.31 -10.55 -2.88
CA PRO A 98 -2.86 -10.48 -3.03
C PRO A 98 -2.47 -9.48 -4.12
N LEU A 99 -1.28 -8.90 -3.99
CA LEU A 99 -0.75 -8.03 -5.02
C LEU A 99 -0.66 -8.78 -6.37
N PRO A 100 -1.00 -8.15 -7.50
CA PRO A 100 -0.85 -8.75 -8.80
C PRO A 100 0.60 -9.20 -9.07
N GLN A 101 0.78 -10.30 -9.77
CA GLN A 101 2.12 -10.81 -10.11
C GLN A 101 2.91 -9.76 -10.88
N GLY A 102 4.21 -9.63 -10.58
CA GLY A 102 5.09 -8.66 -11.20
C GLY A 102 4.78 -7.20 -10.87
N ALA A 103 3.90 -6.92 -9.91
CA ALA A 103 3.70 -5.56 -9.44
C ALA A 103 4.90 -5.08 -8.61
N GLU A 104 5.25 -3.81 -8.78
CA GLU A 104 6.20 -3.10 -7.93
C GLU A 104 5.42 -2.36 -6.84
N TYR A 105 5.96 -2.37 -5.62
CA TYR A 105 5.36 -1.70 -4.47
C TYR A 105 6.37 -0.74 -3.86
N LEU A 106 6.06 0.54 -3.90
CA LEU A 106 6.87 1.62 -3.37
C LEU A 106 6.12 2.33 -2.25
N VAL A 107 6.82 2.60 -1.16
CA VAL A 107 6.27 3.38 -0.05
C VAL A 107 6.68 4.83 -0.21
N LYS A 108 5.72 5.76 -0.22
CA LYS A 108 5.92 7.20 -0.52
C LYS A 108 7.08 7.80 0.28
N HIS A 109 7.12 7.58 1.60
CA HIS A 109 8.16 8.15 2.47
C HIS A 109 9.56 7.50 2.26
N SER A 110 9.66 6.37 1.58
CA SER A 110 10.94 5.71 1.24
C SER A 110 11.48 6.12 -0.13
N VAL A 111 10.71 6.87 -0.91
CA VAL A 111 11.11 7.36 -2.23
C VAL A 111 11.83 8.69 -2.06
N SER A 112 13.14 8.69 -2.25
CA SER A 112 13.98 9.89 -2.14
C SER A 112 14.09 10.69 -3.42
N ASP A 113 13.85 10.05 -4.57
CA ASP A 113 14.00 10.65 -5.89
C ASP A 113 13.10 9.98 -6.94
N ILE A 114 12.83 10.72 -8.02
CA ILE A 114 11.98 10.26 -9.13
C ILE A 114 12.59 9.08 -9.91
N GLU A 115 13.92 8.89 -9.83
CA GLU A 115 14.56 7.76 -10.51
C GLU A 115 14.11 6.41 -9.94
N GLN A 116 13.81 6.35 -8.65
CA GLN A 116 13.29 5.13 -8.02
C GLN A 116 11.94 4.74 -8.61
N ILE A 117 11.05 5.74 -8.83
CA ILE A 117 9.75 5.54 -9.48
C ILE A 117 9.98 5.12 -10.94
N THR A 118 10.87 5.80 -11.66
CA THR A 118 11.19 5.47 -13.06
C THR A 118 11.72 4.03 -13.20
N LYS A 119 12.62 3.61 -12.31
CA LYS A 119 13.14 2.24 -12.28
C LYS A 119 12.03 1.21 -11.99
N ALA A 120 11.09 1.53 -11.11
CA ALA A 120 9.95 0.67 -10.82
C ALA A 120 9.00 0.56 -12.04
N ILE A 121 8.74 1.69 -12.73
CA ILE A 121 7.94 1.71 -13.96
C ILE A 121 8.55 0.80 -15.03
N ILE A 122 9.86 0.88 -15.25
CA ILE A 122 10.56 0.04 -16.24
C ILE A 122 10.47 -1.45 -15.85
N ARG A 123 10.66 -1.79 -14.57
CA ARG A 123 10.54 -3.17 -14.10
C ARG A 123 9.12 -3.71 -14.21
N ALA A 124 8.13 -2.91 -13.85
CA ALA A 124 6.72 -3.29 -13.96
C ALA A 124 6.29 -3.51 -15.42
N LEU A 125 6.81 -2.71 -16.36
CA LEU A 125 6.60 -2.89 -17.79
C LEU A 125 7.16 -4.26 -18.25
N GLN A 126 8.41 -4.56 -17.90
CA GLN A 126 9.07 -5.84 -18.24
C GLN A 126 8.36 -7.05 -17.61
N ALA A 127 7.90 -6.91 -16.37
CA ALA A 127 7.15 -7.95 -15.68
C ALA A 127 5.74 -8.17 -16.26
N GLY A 128 5.11 -7.11 -16.78
CA GLY A 128 3.83 -7.19 -17.49
C GLY A 128 3.90 -8.12 -18.71
N ASP A 129 5.02 -8.15 -19.38
CA ASP A 129 5.24 -9.01 -20.56
C ASP A 129 5.45 -10.50 -20.18
N THR A 130 5.93 -10.80 -18.98
CA THR A 130 6.28 -12.18 -18.57
C THR A 130 5.29 -12.82 -17.61
N LEU A 131 4.48 -12.06 -16.87
CA LEU A 131 3.42 -12.48 -15.91
C LEU A 131 3.81 -13.55 -14.88
N GLN A 132 5.10 -13.86 -14.72
CA GLN A 132 5.60 -14.96 -13.87
C GLN A 132 6.39 -14.51 -12.64
N THR A 133 6.62 -13.22 -12.48
CA THR A 133 7.42 -12.69 -11.37
C THR A 133 6.56 -12.40 -10.14
N LYS A 134 7.06 -12.81 -8.96
CA LYS A 134 6.41 -12.44 -7.68
C LYS A 134 6.38 -10.91 -7.52
N PRO A 135 5.36 -10.36 -6.85
CA PRO A 135 5.33 -8.94 -6.52
C PRO A 135 6.59 -8.55 -5.75
N ARG A 136 7.16 -7.39 -6.07
CA ARG A 136 8.36 -6.88 -5.40
C ARG A 136 7.97 -5.77 -4.44
N ILE A 137 8.05 -6.07 -3.14
CA ILE A 137 7.87 -5.08 -2.07
C ILE A 137 9.26 -4.58 -1.68
N LYS A 138 9.50 -3.28 -1.82
CA LYS A 138 10.71 -2.67 -1.28
C LYS A 138 10.49 -2.51 0.21
N SER A 139 11.29 -3.22 1.03
CA SER A 139 11.17 -3.20 2.50
C SER A 139 11.23 -1.78 3.06
N SER A 140 10.48 -1.57 4.15
CA SER A 140 10.41 -0.28 4.85
C SER A 140 11.77 0.20 5.36
N SER A 141 11.90 1.52 5.48
CA SER A 141 13.06 2.19 6.07
C SER A 141 13.29 1.85 7.56
N LEU A 142 12.32 1.21 8.22
CA LEU A 142 12.36 0.89 9.65
C LEU A 142 12.97 -0.47 9.97
N GLY A 143 13.43 -1.26 8.96
CA GLY A 143 14.05 -2.56 9.18
C GLY A 143 13.12 -3.62 9.77
N ILE A 144 11.83 -3.33 9.94
CA ILE A 144 10.82 -4.26 10.46
C ILE A 144 10.38 -5.17 9.32
N GLN A 145 10.58 -6.47 9.48
CA GLN A 145 10.08 -7.46 8.51
C GLN A 145 8.59 -7.73 8.81
N PHE A 146 7.69 -6.95 8.20
CA PHE A 146 6.25 -7.18 8.33
C PHE A 146 5.81 -8.55 7.82
N SER A 147 6.63 -9.19 6.98
CA SER A 147 6.45 -10.59 6.59
C SER A 147 6.43 -11.58 7.77
N GLU A 148 6.97 -11.19 8.93
CA GLU A 148 6.92 -11.99 10.17
C GLU A 148 5.58 -11.86 10.91
N LEU A 149 4.77 -10.83 10.59
CA LEU A 149 3.46 -10.66 11.19
C LEU A 149 2.41 -11.50 10.46
N SER A 150 1.69 -12.33 11.19
CA SER A 150 0.49 -12.99 10.66
C SER A 150 -0.65 -11.98 10.44
N ASP A 151 -1.62 -12.32 9.59
CA ASP A 151 -2.79 -11.47 9.33
C ASP A 151 -3.58 -11.16 10.61
N ILE A 152 -3.62 -12.13 11.54
CA ILE A 152 -4.22 -11.97 12.86
C ILE A 152 -3.50 -10.88 13.68
N GLN A 153 -2.19 -10.83 13.60
CA GLN A 153 -1.39 -9.84 14.31
C GLN A 153 -1.52 -8.45 13.68
N VAL A 154 -1.52 -8.38 12.35
CA VAL A 154 -1.76 -7.12 11.61
C VAL A 154 -3.14 -6.55 11.95
N GLU A 155 -4.18 -7.38 11.92
CA GLU A 155 -5.53 -6.96 12.31
C GLU A 155 -5.60 -6.51 13.77
N THR A 156 -4.90 -7.20 14.67
CA THR A 156 -4.83 -6.79 16.08
C THR A 156 -4.17 -5.42 16.24
N ILE A 157 -3.07 -5.16 15.52
CA ILE A 157 -2.40 -3.85 15.49
C ILE A 157 -3.39 -2.76 15.05
N ARG A 158 -4.13 -3.01 13.97
CA ARG A 158 -5.13 -2.08 13.44
C ARG A 158 -6.24 -1.77 14.46
N LEU A 159 -6.80 -2.78 15.10
CA LEU A 159 -7.85 -2.60 16.12
C LEU A 159 -7.33 -1.85 17.37
N VAL A 160 -6.07 -2.11 17.76
CA VAL A 160 -5.40 -1.35 18.83
C VAL A 160 -5.21 0.11 18.44
N SER A 161 -4.85 0.40 17.21
CA SER A 161 -4.66 1.79 16.73
C SER A 161 -5.97 2.58 16.66
N LEU A 162 -7.10 1.89 16.48
CA LEU A 162 -8.45 2.46 16.59
C LEU A 162 -8.91 2.71 18.03
N GLY A 163 -8.05 2.43 19.03
CA GLY A 163 -8.36 2.65 20.44
C GLY A 163 -9.22 1.56 21.09
N MET A 164 -9.54 0.47 20.42
CA MET A 164 -10.38 -0.61 20.96
C MET A 164 -9.72 -1.29 22.16
N THR A 165 -10.49 -1.58 23.20
CA THR A 165 -10.04 -2.38 24.38
C THR A 165 -9.83 -3.85 24.03
N ASN A 166 -9.13 -4.61 24.89
CA ASN A 166 -8.98 -6.05 24.69
C ASN A 166 -10.33 -6.78 24.66
N ALA A 167 -11.27 -6.35 25.49
CA ALA A 167 -12.63 -6.89 25.53
C ALA A 167 -13.39 -6.65 24.21
N GLU A 168 -13.31 -5.43 23.67
CA GLU A 168 -13.93 -5.10 22.37
C GLU A 168 -13.31 -5.87 21.22
N ILE A 169 -11.97 -5.99 21.17
CA ILE A 169 -11.25 -6.80 20.18
C ILE A 169 -11.66 -8.26 20.28
N ALA A 170 -11.72 -8.81 21.51
CA ALA A 170 -12.14 -10.18 21.75
C ALA A 170 -13.56 -10.44 21.24
N LYS A 171 -14.49 -9.51 21.53
CA LYS A 171 -15.88 -9.55 21.03
C LYS A 171 -15.95 -9.48 19.50
N THR A 172 -15.23 -8.54 18.90
CA THR A 172 -15.21 -8.35 17.44
C THR A 172 -14.66 -9.55 16.70
N ARG A 173 -13.68 -10.25 17.30
CA ARG A 173 -13.00 -11.39 16.69
C ARG A 173 -13.52 -12.75 17.15
N PHE A 174 -14.50 -12.78 18.03
CA PHE A 174 -15.08 -14.01 18.61
C PHE A 174 -14.01 -14.91 19.28
N ILE A 175 -13.10 -14.31 20.06
CA ILE A 175 -12.03 -14.99 20.79
C ILE A 175 -11.98 -14.58 22.26
N ALA A 176 -11.23 -15.31 23.10
CA ALA A 176 -11.03 -14.94 24.50
C ALA A 176 -10.15 -13.68 24.64
N GLU A 177 -10.44 -12.81 25.60
CA GLU A 177 -9.65 -11.60 25.89
C GLU A 177 -8.17 -11.92 26.17
N LYS A 178 -7.91 -13.04 26.89
CA LYS A 178 -6.55 -13.54 27.12
C LYS A 178 -5.78 -13.83 25.82
N SER A 179 -6.47 -14.28 24.77
CA SER A 179 -5.86 -14.51 23.45
C SER A 179 -5.46 -13.20 22.76
N VAL A 180 -6.25 -12.15 22.96
CA VAL A 180 -5.91 -10.79 22.48
C VAL A 180 -4.66 -10.29 23.18
N GLU A 181 -4.59 -10.40 24.51
CA GLU A 181 -3.44 -10.00 25.31
C GLU A 181 -2.16 -10.73 24.85
N GLN A 182 -2.23 -12.04 24.67
CA GLN A 182 -1.11 -12.83 24.15
C GLN A 182 -0.66 -12.37 22.76
N THR A 183 -1.62 -12.03 21.89
CA THR A 183 -1.31 -11.53 20.54
C THR A 183 -0.61 -10.15 20.59
N ILE A 184 -1.10 -9.24 21.44
CA ILE A 184 -0.48 -7.92 21.66
C ILE A 184 0.96 -8.08 22.16
N ASN A 185 1.20 -8.99 23.13
CA ASN A 185 2.54 -9.25 23.63
C ASN A 185 3.49 -9.84 22.57
N ARG A 186 2.99 -10.71 21.68
CA ARG A 186 3.78 -11.23 20.54
C ARG A 186 4.09 -10.14 19.53
N VAL A 187 3.10 -9.32 19.18
CA VAL A 187 3.28 -8.17 18.29
C VAL A 187 4.36 -7.22 18.81
N ALA A 188 4.30 -6.85 20.09
CA ALA A 188 5.28 -5.98 20.69
C ALA A 188 6.72 -6.54 20.59
N LYS A 189 6.87 -7.86 20.75
CA LYS A 189 8.18 -8.52 20.57
C LYS A 189 8.67 -8.46 19.13
N ILE A 190 7.79 -8.75 18.14
CA ILE A 190 8.14 -8.69 16.72
C ILE A 190 8.50 -7.27 16.30
N LEU A 191 7.75 -6.28 16.78
CA LEU A 191 8.01 -4.86 16.51
C LEU A 191 9.21 -4.31 17.31
N ASN A 192 9.86 -5.16 18.11
CA ASN A 192 11.00 -4.79 18.97
C ASN A 192 10.70 -3.57 19.87
N LEU A 193 9.46 -3.49 20.36
CA LEU A 193 9.04 -2.43 21.27
C LEU A 193 9.65 -2.70 22.65
N ALA A 194 10.35 -1.70 23.18
CA ALA A 194 11.02 -1.83 24.47
C ALA A 194 10.02 -2.19 25.56
N ASN A 195 10.39 -3.15 26.43
CA ASN A 195 9.68 -3.43 27.69
C ASN A 195 10.02 -2.31 28.70
N ASP A 196 9.62 -1.08 28.34
CA ASP A 196 9.75 0.07 29.21
C ASP A 196 8.47 0.18 30.05
N SER A 197 8.58 -0.11 31.32
CA SER A 197 7.47 0.01 32.28
C SER A 197 6.91 1.42 32.41
N SER A 198 7.62 2.43 31.90
CA SER A 198 7.18 3.82 31.86
C SER A 198 6.25 4.12 30.67
N GLN A 199 6.18 3.24 29.67
CA GLN A 199 5.40 3.45 28.45
C GLN A 199 4.32 2.37 28.26
N ASN A 200 3.10 2.84 27.93
CA ASN A 200 2.03 1.93 27.62
C ASN A 200 2.28 1.22 26.28
N GLN A 201 2.40 -0.11 26.31
CA GLN A 201 2.67 -0.96 25.15
C GLN A 201 1.66 -0.75 24.02
N ARG A 202 0.37 -0.54 24.35
CA ARG A 202 -0.66 -0.28 23.34
C ARG A 202 -0.45 1.06 22.62
N VAL A 203 -0.01 2.07 23.36
CA VAL A 203 0.34 3.38 22.77
C VAL A 203 1.52 3.25 21.83
N GLN A 204 2.54 2.45 22.20
CA GLN A 204 3.69 2.20 21.32
C GLN A 204 3.26 1.46 20.03
N ILE A 205 2.40 0.45 20.14
CA ILE A 205 1.84 -0.26 18.98
C ILE A 205 1.06 0.70 18.08
N ALA A 206 0.17 1.53 18.64
CA ALA A 206 -0.60 2.50 17.88
C ALA A 206 0.31 3.54 17.18
N ARG A 207 1.31 4.08 17.88
CA ARG A 207 2.30 4.98 17.27
C ARG A 207 3.07 4.33 16.13
N THR A 208 3.44 3.06 16.30
CA THR A 208 4.11 2.30 15.24
C THR A 208 3.20 2.13 14.04
N PHE A 209 1.92 1.77 14.25
CA PHE A 209 0.94 1.66 13.17
C PHE A 209 0.80 2.99 12.40
N PHE A 210 0.58 4.11 13.09
CA PHE A 210 0.45 5.42 12.43
C PHE A 210 1.71 5.83 11.65
N ARG A 211 2.89 5.49 12.16
CA ARG A 211 4.15 5.73 11.45
C ARG A 211 4.27 4.88 10.16
N LEU A 212 3.74 3.65 10.19
CA LEU A 212 3.79 2.70 9.07
C LEU A 212 2.69 2.92 8.04
N SER A 213 1.63 3.61 8.40
CA SER A 213 0.52 3.93 7.52
C SER A 213 0.53 5.40 7.06
N ASP A 214 1.52 6.20 7.53
CA ASP A 214 1.55 7.66 7.36
C ASP A 214 0.16 8.31 7.59
N SER A 215 -0.67 7.60 8.36
CA SER A 215 -2.03 7.99 8.67
C SER A 215 -1.99 8.89 9.88
N HIS A 216 -2.20 10.18 9.70
CA HIS A 216 -2.65 10.98 10.83
C HIS A 216 -4.08 10.54 11.18
N PRO A 217 -4.41 10.36 12.48
CA PRO A 217 -5.78 10.07 12.85
C PRO A 217 -6.66 11.21 12.30
N HIS A 218 -7.49 10.90 11.32
CA HIS A 218 -8.54 11.82 10.91
C HIS A 218 -9.53 11.91 12.08
N GLU A 219 -9.70 13.12 12.62
CA GLU A 219 -10.77 13.49 13.53
C GLU A 219 -12.16 13.21 12.95
#